data_78f1039f37d6a95467bd17b7fcd7c151
#
_entry.id   78f1039f37d6a95467bd17b7fcd7c151
#
_cell.length_a   1.000
_cell.length_b   1.000
_cell.length_c   1.000
_cell.angle_alpha   90.00
_cell.angle_beta   90.00
_cell.angle_gamma   90.00
#
_symmetry.space_group_name_H-M   'P 1'
#
loop_
_entity.id
_entity.type
_entity.pdbx_description
1 polymer ?
#
loop_
_entity_poly.entity_id
_entity_poly.type
_entity_poly.pdbx_seq_one_letter_code
_entity_poly.pdbx_strand_id
1 'polypeptide(L)'
;MDLAKVVERVKDITGKIPNEESTKQHLILPILMALGWNVFSPDEVMPETHTEEGRPDYALMINGRTVAFLEAKSIREKIFANGRINSKHARQLTRYCFDKGVDVGILTNGLQWALIKAYESGKSVDERVILAVDLTSQSTDEAIERLRWFSKEKITNYQGIPQEYSKIPTPMPSRTISLPTLQSLRPPTVSSSENQKFRTLYVSAREVQSLPPSAVPVSQLLEVDLKGYLPTRLFVNFDGKWYEIFVSGDENWPRVRIAWSSVTAMAVRFLHDQGVRDFPFVGKYLSKEPLSVNTQYIAKIGEWYLYGPEGGRQAVEVLNQIERHTGAKIAIEITTNSRR
;
A
#
# COMPACT_ATOMS: atom_id res chain seq x y z
N MET A 1 -26.35 -0.17 -13.91
CA MET A 1 -25.84 0.14 -12.52
C MET A 1 -25.08 1.46 -12.61
N ASP A 2 -25.27 2.39 -11.67
CA ASP A 2 -24.59 3.70 -11.69
C ASP A 2 -23.14 3.54 -11.24
N LEU A 3 -22.18 3.85 -12.12
CA LEU A 3 -20.75 3.69 -11.86
C LEU A 3 -20.28 4.56 -10.66
N ALA A 4 -20.83 5.77 -10.50
CA ALA A 4 -20.45 6.64 -9.39
C ALA A 4 -20.79 6.01 -8.03
N LYS A 5 -22.03 5.49 -7.89
CA LYS A 5 -22.47 4.80 -6.67
C LYS A 5 -21.65 3.53 -6.40
N VAL A 6 -21.22 2.81 -7.45
CA VAL A 6 -20.37 1.62 -7.29
C VAL A 6 -18.99 2.01 -6.81
N VAL A 7 -18.38 3.06 -7.38
CA VAL A 7 -17.07 3.56 -6.97
C VAL A 7 -17.08 4.03 -5.50
N GLU A 8 -18.11 4.77 -5.08
CA GLU A 8 -18.27 5.17 -3.67
C GLU A 8 -18.36 3.95 -2.76
N ARG A 9 -19.25 2.99 -3.09
CA ARG A 9 -19.37 1.75 -2.31
C ARG A 9 -18.06 0.97 -2.23
N VAL A 10 -17.32 0.87 -3.33
CA VAL A 10 -16.01 0.20 -3.37
C VAL A 10 -15.04 0.86 -2.39
N LYS A 11 -14.99 2.20 -2.35
CA LYS A 11 -14.16 2.95 -1.39
C LYS A 11 -14.57 2.67 0.06
N ASP A 12 -15.86 2.60 0.35
CA ASP A 12 -16.39 2.41 1.71
C ASP A 12 -16.12 1.01 2.30
N ILE A 13 -16.05 -0.02 1.46
CA ILE A 13 -15.89 -1.41 1.93
C ILE A 13 -14.44 -1.90 1.94
N THR A 14 -13.48 -1.07 1.56
CA THR A 14 -12.06 -1.43 1.44
C THR A 14 -11.50 -2.11 2.69
N GLY A 15 -11.83 -1.61 3.87
CA GLY A 15 -11.41 -2.16 5.16
C GLY A 15 -12.03 -3.53 5.50
N LYS A 16 -12.98 -4.02 4.70
CA LYS A 16 -13.67 -5.31 4.92
C LYS A 16 -13.24 -6.41 3.95
N ILE A 17 -12.27 -6.13 3.08
CA ILE A 17 -11.83 -7.04 2.01
C ILE A 17 -10.62 -7.86 2.48
N PRO A 18 -10.77 -9.17 2.76
CA PRO A 18 -9.73 -9.97 3.42
C PRO A 18 -8.65 -10.49 2.47
N ASN A 19 -8.96 -10.76 1.21
CA ASN A 19 -8.08 -11.46 0.29
C ASN A 19 -8.38 -11.11 -1.18
N GLU A 20 -7.65 -11.73 -2.11
CA GLU A 20 -7.78 -11.51 -3.53
C GLU A 20 -9.16 -11.94 -4.07
N GLU A 21 -9.68 -13.08 -3.62
CA GLU A 21 -11.01 -13.54 -4.04
C GLU A 21 -12.11 -12.55 -3.62
N SER A 22 -12.04 -12.04 -2.39
CA SER A 22 -12.96 -10.98 -1.94
C SER A 22 -12.76 -9.68 -2.72
N THR A 23 -11.53 -9.36 -3.14
CA THR A 23 -11.25 -8.22 -4.02
C THR A 23 -11.94 -8.39 -5.37
N LYS A 24 -11.83 -9.58 -5.98
CA LYS A 24 -12.53 -9.90 -7.24
C LYS A 24 -14.04 -9.74 -7.10
N GLN A 25 -14.64 -10.38 -6.08
CA GLN A 25 -16.10 -10.43 -5.91
C GLN A 25 -16.72 -9.08 -5.53
N HIS A 26 -16.07 -8.33 -4.65
CA HIS A 26 -16.70 -7.15 -4.04
C HIS A 26 -16.23 -5.82 -4.60
N LEU A 27 -15.08 -5.76 -5.26
CA LEU A 27 -14.53 -4.54 -5.85
C LEU A 27 -14.49 -4.59 -7.37
N ILE A 28 -13.91 -5.65 -7.95
CA ILE A 28 -13.63 -5.70 -9.39
C ILE A 28 -14.89 -6.02 -10.19
N LEU A 29 -15.57 -7.12 -9.90
CA LEU A 29 -16.78 -7.52 -10.63
C LEU A 29 -17.90 -6.47 -10.58
N PRO A 30 -18.20 -5.80 -9.44
CA PRO A 30 -19.19 -4.71 -9.41
C PRO A 30 -18.82 -3.52 -10.32
N ILE A 31 -17.54 -3.16 -10.42
CA ILE A 31 -17.08 -2.10 -11.34
C ILE A 31 -17.25 -2.57 -12.79
N LEU A 32 -16.87 -3.81 -13.13
CA LEU A 32 -17.09 -4.35 -14.48
C LEU A 32 -18.56 -4.35 -14.85
N MET A 33 -19.46 -4.73 -13.93
CA MET A 33 -20.91 -4.66 -14.18
C MET A 33 -21.37 -3.23 -14.47
N ALA A 34 -20.89 -2.25 -13.70
CA ALA A 34 -21.21 -0.85 -13.93
C ALA A 34 -20.64 -0.30 -15.23
N LEU A 35 -19.58 -0.92 -15.75
CA LEU A 35 -18.95 -0.64 -17.04
C LEU A 35 -19.60 -1.39 -18.22
N GLY A 36 -20.74 -2.08 -17.98
CA GLY A 36 -21.52 -2.73 -19.02
C GLY A 36 -21.14 -4.18 -19.34
N TRP A 37 -20.26 -4.80 -18.54
CA TRP A 37 -19.93 -6.21 -18.67
C TRP A 37 -20.95 -7.08 -17.95
N ASN A 38 -21.44 -8.15 -18.59
CA ASN A 38 -22.26 -9.14 -17.92
C ASN A 38 -21.35 -10.19 -17.23
N VAL A 39 -21.06 -9.93 -15.95
CA VAL A 39 -20.17 -10.80 -15.15
C VAL A 39 -20.78 -12.17 -14.82
N PHE A 40 -22.07 -12.38 -15.12
CA PHE A 40 -22.76 -13.66 -14.96
C PHE A 40 -22.74 -14.51 -16.24
N SER A 41 -22.26 -13.94 -17.35
CA SER A 41 -22.15 -14.66 -18.63
C SER A 41 -20.69 -15.04 -18.90
N PRO A 42 -20.39 -16.34 -19.01
CA PRO A 42 -19.05 -16.76 -19.40
C PRO A 42 -18.67 -16.33 -20.82
N ASP A 43 -19.65 -15.96 -21.67
CA ASP A 43 -19.43 -15.43 -23.02
C ASP A 43 -18.89 -13.98 -23.00
N GLU A 44 -18.92 -13.29 -21.85
CA GLU A 44 -18.43 -11.93 -21.70
C GLU A 44 -17.30 -11.82 -20.69
N VAL A 45 -17.41 -12.48 -19.55
CA VAL A 45 -16.41 -12.49 -18.48
C VAL A 45 -16.11 -13.93 -18.09
N MET A 46 -15.13 -14.53 -18.76
CA MET A 46 -14.72 -15.91 -18.53
C MET A 46 -13.64 -15.96 -17.44
N PRO A 47 -13.88 -16.62 -16.30
CA PRO A 47 -12.89 -16.78 -15.25
C PRO A 47 -11.82 -17.82 -15.62
N GLU A 48 -10.60 -17.65 -15.09
CA GLU A 48 -9.47 -18.60 -15.15
C GLU A 48 -9.16 -19.14 -16.56
N THR A 49 -9.02 -18.24 -17.52
CA THR A 49 -8.70 -18.63 -18.91
C THR A 49 -7.27 -19.17 -19.00
N HIS A 50 -7.12 -20.37 -19.60
CA HIS A 50 -5.81 -21.01 -19.73
C HIS A 50 -4.99 -20.40 -20.87
N THR A 51 -3.72 -20.05 -20.60
CA THR A 51 -2.71 -19.66 -21.59
C THR A 51 -1.45 -20.51 -21.43
N GLU A 52 -0.52 -20.46 -22.39
CA GLU A 52 0.77 -21.16 -22.28
C GLU A 52 1.61 -20.64 -21.10
N GLU A 53 1.52 -19.34 -20.80
CA GLU A 53 2.26 -18.66 -19.73
C GLU A 53 1.56 -18.74 -18.35
N GLY A 54 0.37 -19.35 -18.26
CA GLY A 54 -0.40 -19.48 -17.02
C GLY A 54 -1.91 -19.22 -17.20
N ARG A 55 -2.53 -18.64 -16.16
CA ARG A 55 -3.97 -18.35 -16.16
C ARG A 55 -4.23 -16.92 -15.72
N PRO A 56 -4.70 -16.02 -16.61
CA PRO A 56 -5.27 -14.75 -16.16
C PRO A 56 -6.57 -14.98 -15.39
N ASP A 57 -6.88 -14.12 -14.43
CA ASP A 57 -8.08 -14.28 -13.61
C ASP A 57 -9.38 -14.21 -14.44
N TYR A 58 -9.41 -13.35 -15.44
CA TYR A 58 -10.56 -13.26 -16.36
C TYR A 58 -10.13 -12.95 -17.79
N ALA A 59 -10.88 -13.53 -18.75
CA ALA A 59 -10.90 -13.05 -20.13
C ALA A 59 -12.17 -12.22 -20.35
N LEU A 60 -12.01 -11.00 -20.85
CA LEU A 60 -13.12 -10.15 -21.27
C LEU A 60 -13.38 -10.38 -22.77
N MET A 61 -14.62 -10.73 -23.10
CA MET A 61 -14.98 -11.18 -24.45
C MET A 61 -16.09 -10.34 -25.04
N ILE A 62 -15.99 -10.08 -26.33
CA ILE A 62 -17.03 -9.44 -27.16
C ILE A 62 -17.23 -10.29 -28.42
N ASN A 63 -18.46 -10.72 -28.68
CA ASN A 63 -18.82 -11.53 -29.84
C ASN A 63 -17.90 -12.77 -30.01
N GLY A 64 -17.60 -13.45 -28.88
CA GLY A 64 -16.80 -14.68 -28.88
C GLY A 64 -15.29 -14.45 -29.06
N ARG A 65 -14.82 -13.20 -29.07
CA ARG A 65 -13.39 -12.85 -29.14
C ARG A 65 -12.92 -12.25 -27.82
N THR A 66 -11.78 -12.71 -27.32
CA THR A 66 -11.11 -12.07 -26.18
C THR A 66 -10.56 -10.72 -26.60
N VAL A 67 -11.01 -9.64 -25.95
CA VAL A 67 -10.58 -8.26 -26.23
C VAL A 67 -9.59 -7.76 -25.19
N ALA A 68 -9.59 -8.33 -23.99
CA ALA A 68 -8.60 -8.05 -22.94
C ALA A 68 -8.51 -9.23 -21.97
N PHE A 69 -7.33 -9.45 -21.39
CA PHE A 69 -7.21 -10.24 -20.17
C PHE A 69 -7.19 -9.33 -18.96
N LEU A 70 -7.73 -9.79 -17.84
CA LEU A 70 -7.70 -9.09 -16.56
C LEU A 70 -6.96 -9.96 -15.55
N GLU A 71 -5.94 -9.35 -14.93
CA GLU A 71 -5.20 -9.89 -13.79
C GLU A 71 -5.60 -9.09 -12.56
N ALA A 72 -6.18 -9.77 -11.60
CA ALA A 72 -6.57 -9.21 -10.31
C ALA A 72 -5.46 -9.41 -9.29
N LYS A 73 -5.36 -8.49 -8.36
CA LYS A 73 -4.50 -8.61 -7.19
C LYS A 73 -5.28 -8.27 -5.94
N SER A 74 -4.82 -8.77 -4.82
CA SER A 74 -5.39 -8.36 -3.53
C SER A 74 -5.37 -6.84 -3.42
N ILE A 75 -6.41 -6.26 -2.83
CA ILE A 75 -6.51 -4.81 -2.55
C ILE A 75 -5.26 -4.26 -1.85
N ARG A 76 -4.50 -5.11 -1.17
CA ARG A 76 -3.26 -4.78 -0.45
C ARG A 76 -2.04 -4.64 -1.36
N GLU A 77 -2.07 -5.29 -2.50
CA GLU A 77 -1.00 -5.20 -3.48
C GLU A 77 -1.17 -3.96 -4.34
N LYS A 78 -0.19 -3.06 -4.29
CA LYS A 78 -0.20 -1.88 -5.14
C LYS A 78 0.10 -2.25 -6.58
N ILE A 79 -0.81 -1.87 -7.47
CA ILE A 79 -0.64 -2.01 -8.92
C ILE A 79 0.41 -1.02 -9.41
N PHE A 80 0.39 0.19 -8.86
CA PHE A 80 1.40 1.20 -9.13
C PHE A 80 1.69 2.05 -7.89
N ALA A 81 2.94 2.50 -7.81
CA ALA A 81 3.44 3.38 -6.78
C ALA A 81 4.58 4.24 -7.33
N ASN A 82 4.70 5.47 -6.84
CA ASN A 82 5.77 6.41 -7.23
C ASN A 82 5.85 6.63 -8.75
N GLY A 83 4.70 6.72 -9.44
CA GLY A 83 4.63 6.93 -10.88
C GLY A 83 5.06 5.74 -11.75
N ARG A 84 5.20 4.53 -11.17
CA ARG A 84 5.58 3.30 -11.88
C ARG A 84 4.59 2.17 -11.61
N ILE A 85 4.40 1.32 -12.62
CA ILE A 85 3.60 0.12 -12.48
C ILE A 85 4.41 -1.00 -11.79
N ASN A 86 3.72 -1.92 -11.11
CA ASN A 86 4.34 -3.15 -10.62
C ASN A 86 4.77 -4.03 -11.80
N SER A 87 6.02 -3.92 -12.17
CA SER A 87 6.56 -4.56 -13.38
C SER A 87 6.49 -6.09 -13.35
N LYS A 88 6.46 -6.73 -12.17
CA LYS A 88 6.30 -8.18 -12.05
C LYS A 88 4.92 -8.61 -12.54
N HIS A 89 3.86 -8.00 -12.01
CA HIS A 89 2.48 -8.34 -12.38
C HIS A 89 2.15 -7.89 -13.81
N ALA A 90 2.64 -6.71 -14.20
CA ALA A 90 2.44 -6.21 -15.57
C ALA A 90 3.10 -7.10 -16.62
N ARG A 91 4.30 -7.63 -16.37
CA ARG A 91 4.96 -8.60 -17.28
C ARG A 91 4.23 -9.92 -17.36
N GLN A 92 3.71 -10.44 -16.24
CA GLN A 92 2.91 -11.64 -16.21
C GLN A 92 1.67 -11.47 -17.11
N LEU A 93 0.90 -10.40 -16.89
CA LEU A 93 -0.29 -10.09 -17.68
C LEU A 93 0.02 -9.92 -19.17
N THR A 94 1.08 -9.16 -19.50
CA THR A 94 1.41 -8.92 -20.92
C THR A 94 1.90 -10.16 -21.66
N ARG A 95 2.45 -11.16 -20.95
CA ARG A 95 2.76 -12.48 -21.54
C ARG A 95 1.47 -13.23 -21.90
N TYR A 96 0.47 -13.26 -21.01
CA TYR A 96 -0.83 -13.87 -21.32
C TYR A 96 -1.46 -13.24 -22.57
N CYS A 97 -1.41 -11.90 -22.65
CA CYS A 97 -1.94 -11.17 -23.79
C CYS A 97 -1.21 -11.54 -25.09
N PHE A 98 0.14 -11.55 -25.04
CA PHE A 98 0.99 -11.86 -26.19
C PHE A 98 0.77 -13.29 -26.68
N ASP A 99 0.72 -14.27 -25.77
CA ASP A 99 0.49 -15.71 -26.04
C ASP A 99 -0.80 -15.93 -26.84
N LYS A 100 -1.86 -15.18 -26.56
CA LYS A 100 -3.16 -15.31 -27.19
C LYS A 100 -3.48 -14.26 -28.27
N GLY A 101 -2.53 -13.42 -28.63
CA GLY A 101 -2.72 -12.36 -29.62
C GLY A 101 -3.76 -11.32 -29.18
N VAL A 102 -3.84 -11.04 -27.85
CA VAL A 102 -4.71 -10.03 -27.29
C VAL A 102 -3.90 -8.74 -27.09
N ASP A 103 -4.41 -7.62 -27.63
CA ASP A 103 -3.66 -6.37 -27.70
C ASP A 103 -3.40 -5.72 -26.34
N VAL A 104 -4.34 -5.85 -25.40
CA VAL A 104 -4.31 -5.14 -24.12
C VAL A 104 -4.66 -6.05 -22.94
N GLY A 105 -4.09 -5.73 -21.79
CA GLY A 105 -4.42 -6.37 -20.52
C GLY A 105 -4.78 -5.35 -19.45
N ILE A 106 -5.66 -5.75 -18.54
CA ILE A 106 -6.09 -4.96 -17.38
C ILE A 106 -5.41 -5.54 -16.14
N LEU A 107 -4.67 -4.71 -15.42
CA LEU A 107 -4.11 -5.06 -14.11
C LEU A 107 -4.84 -4.24 -13.04
N THR A 108 -5.41 -4.90 -12.02
CA THR A 108 -6.20 -4.20 -11.01
C THR A 108 -6.18 -4.85 -9.64
N ASN A 109 -6.32 -4.03 -8.58
CA ASN A 109 -6.61 -4.47 -7.22
C ASN A 109 -7.97 -3.93 -6.73
N GLY A 110 -8.84 -3.53 -7.65
CA GLY A 110 -10.14 -2.93 -7.34
C GLY A 110 -10.10 -1.44 -7.08
N LEU A 111 -9.01 -0.89 -6.51
CA LEU A 111 -8.82 0.55 -6.29
C LEU A 111 -7.92 1.19 -7.35
N GLN A 112 -6.93 0.47 -7.82
CA GLN A 112 -6.02 0.88 -8.86
C GLN A 112 -6.26 0.04 -10.10
N TRP A 113 -6.33 0.69 -11.27
CA TRP A 113 -6.60 0.05 -12.55
C TRP A 113 -5.62 0.54 -13.60
N ALA A 114 -5.00 -0.36 -14.32
CA ALA A 114 -4.10 -0.05 -15.42
C ALA A 114 -4.52 -0.81 -16.68
N LEU A 115 -4.58 -0.13 -17.82
CA LEU A 115 -4.67 -0.75 -19.14
C LEU A 115 -3.29 -0.72 -19.78
N ILE A 116 -2.79 -1.87 -20.21
CA ILE A 116 -1.41 -2.04 -20.66
C ILE A 116 -1.42 -2.71 -22.02
N LYS A 117 -0.69 -2.17 -22.98
CA LYS A 117 -0.45 -2.85 -24.26
C LYS A 117 0.36 -4.13 -24.05
N ALA A 118 -0.05 -5.21 -24.66
CA ALA A 118 0.68 -6.49 -24.60
C ALA A 118 2.11 -6.35 -25.12
N TYR A 119 2.27 -5.65 -26.24
CA TYR A 119 3.56 -5.42 -26.86
C TYR A 119 3.62 -4.04 -27.56
N GLU A 120 4.76 -3.43 -27.51
CA GLU A 120 5.13 -2.28 -28.34
C GLU A 120 6.66 -2.25 -28.48
N SER A 121 7.16 -2.26 -29.72
CA SER A 121 8.60 -2.33 -29.97
C SER A 121 9.35 -1.17 -29.36
N GLY A 122 10.46 -1.47 -28.68
CA GLY A 122 11.33 -0.47 -28.06
C GLY A 122 10.81 0.11 -26.74
N LYS A 123 9.61 -0.30 -26.26
CA LYS A 123 9.03 0.22 -25.01
C LYS A 123 9.10 -0.76 -23.86
N SER A 124 9.51 -0.26 -22.70
CA SER A 124 9.41 -0.96 -21.43
C SER A 124 7.95 -1.16 -21.03
N VAL A 125 7.68 -2.01 -20.02
CA VAL A 125 6.32 -2.24 -19.54
C VAL A 125 5.67 -0.99 -18.94
N ASP A 126 6.45 -0.11 -18.31
CA ASP A 126 5.96 1.18 -17.79
C ASP A 126 5.46 2.10 -18.93
N GLU A 127 6.19 2.15 -20.04
CA GLU A 127 5.86 2.97 -21.20
C GLU A 127 4.69 2.42 -22.03
N ARG A 128 4.30 1.17 -21.78
CA ARG A 128 3.14 0.51 -22.40
C ARG A 128 1.83 0.69 -21.64
N VAL A 129 1.86 1.33 -20.47
CA VAL A 129 0.65 1.74 -19.75
C VAL A 129 -0.03 2.85 -20.54
N ILE A 130 -1.26 2.62 -20.99
CA ILE A 130 -2.04 3.57 -21.79
C ILE A 130 -3.15 4.24 -21.00
N LEU A 131 -3.51 3.67 -19.85
CA LEU A 131 -4.50 4.24 -18.95
C LEU A 131 -4.18 3.81 -17.52
N ALA A 132 -4.18 4.77 -16.60
CA ALA A 132 -4.02 4.54 -15.18
C ALA A 132 -5.11 5.27 -14.39
N VAL A 133 -5.75 4.55 -13.45
CA VAL A 133 -6.76 5.08 -12.54
C VAL A 133 -6.41 4.70 -11.12
N ASP A 134 -6.51 5.65 -10.20
CA ASP A 134 -6.37 5.39 -8.77
C ASP A 134 -7.54 6.05 -8.02
N LEU A 135 -8.47 5.23 -7.56
CA LEU A 135 -9.67 5.67 -6.85
C LEU A 135 -9.35 6.36 -5.51
N THR A 136 -8.13 6.19 -5.00
CA THR A 136 -7.72 6.75 -3.70
C THR A 136 -7.07 8.12 -3.82
N SER A 137 -6.49 8.45 -4.97
CA SER A 137 -5.72 9.69 -5.19
C SER A 137 -6.37 10.67 -6.14
N GLN A 138 -7.29 10.21 -6.99
CA GLN A 138 -8.02 11.02 -7.95
C GLN A 138 -9.38 11.46 -7.40
N SER A 139 -9.91 12.58 -7.91
CA SER A 139 -11.31 12.93 -7.66
C SER A 139 -12.24 11.85 -8.21
N THR A 140 -13.42 11.70 -7.62
CA THR A 140 -14.40 10.69 -8.06
C THR A 140 -14.77 10.89 -9.53
N ASP A 141 -14.97 12.13 -9.97
CA ASP A 141 -15.34 12.45 -11.36
C ASP A 141 -14.23 12.09 -12.35
N GLU A 142 -12.99 12.47 -12.06
CA GLU A 142 -11.82 12.11 -12.89
C GLU A 142 -11.64 10.58 -12.96
N ALA A 143 -11.75 9.90 -11.84
CA ALA A 143 -11.64 8.45 -11.78
C ALA A 143 -12.74 7.76 -12.60
N ILE A 144 -13.99 8.24 -12.54
CA ILE A 144 -15.11 7.72 -13.31
C ILE A 144 -14.90 7.95 -14.81
N GLU A 145 -14.44 9.14 -15.20
CA GLU A 145 -14.17 9.46 -16.61
C GLU A 145 -13.14 8.50 -17.20
N ARG A 146 -12.06 8.25 -16.46
CA ARG A 146 -11.01 7.30 -16.85
C ARG A 146 -11.50 5.86 -16.82
N LEU A 147 -12.26 5.43 -15.79
CA LEU A 147 -12.80 4.07 -15.69
C LEU A 147 -13.70 3.70 -16.86
N ARG A 148 -14.41 4.66 -17.46
CA ARG A 148 -15.27 4.42 -18.63
C ARG A 148 -14.53 3.84 -19.83
N TRP A 149 -13.20 3.99 -19.91
CA TRP A 149 -12.40 3.38 -20.97
C TRP A 149 -12.21 1.87 -20.81
N PHE A 150 -12.49 1.30 -19.64
CA PHE A 150 -12.55 -0.15 -19.44
C PHE A 150 -13.94 -0.72 -19.76
N SER A 151 -14.90 0.10 -20.18
CA SER A 151 -16.24 -0.38 -20.53
C SER A 151 -16.23 -1.28 -21.76
N LYS A 152 -17.23 -2.16 -21.83
CA LYS A 152 -17.44 -3.04 -22.98
C LYS A 152 -17.54 -2.28 -24.31
N GLU A 153 -18.09 -1.06 -24.30
CA GLU A 153 -18.23 -0.21 -25.49
C GLU A 153 -16.89 0.42 -25.94
N LYS A 154 -16.01 0.78 -24.99
CA LYS A 154 -14.84 1.60 -25.29
C LYS A 154 -13.53 0.82 -25.34
N ILE A 155 -13.42 -0.33 -24.69
CA ILE A 155 -12.15 -1.03 -24.53
C ILE A 155 -11.48 -1.40 -25.85
N THR A 156 -12.25 -1.69 -26.90
CA THR A 156 -11.72 -1.98 -28.25
C THR A 156 -11.18 -0.73 -28.94
N ASN A 157 -11.58 0.45 -28.50
CA ASN A 157 -11.14 1.76 -29.02
C ASN A 157 -10.04 2.40 -28.17
N TYR A 158 -9.23 1.58 -27.49
CA TYR A 158 -8.19 2.03 -26.57
C TYR A 158 -7.17 3.00 -27.22
N GLN A 159 -7.05 3.02 -28.53
CA GLN A 159 -6.20 3.97 -29.26
C GLN A 159 -6.70 5.42 -29.13
N GLY A 160 -7.99 5.63 -28.85
CA GLY A 160 -8.57 6.94 -28.60
C GLY A 160 -8.40 7.46 -27.19
N ILE A 161 -7.72 6.73 -26.29
CA ILE A 161 -7.46 7.18 -24.93
C ILE A 161 -6.53 8.40 -24.94
N PRO A 162 -6.91 9.51 -24.26
CA PRO A 162 -6.05 10.68 -24.15
C PRO A 162 -4.68 10.32 -23.54
N GLN A 163 -3.61 10.85 -24.14
CA GLN A 163 -2.23 10.50 -23.74
C GLN A 163 -1.95 10.85 -22.26
N GLU A 164 -2.56 11.89 -21.72
CA GLU A 164 -2.45 12.26 -20.31
C GLU A 164 -2.97 11.18 -19.35
N TYR A 165 -3.85 10.27 -19.79
CA TYR A 165 -4.38 9.18 -18.97
C TYR A 165 -3.37 8.05 -18.75
N SER A 166 -2.29 8.00 -19.52
CA SER A 166 -1.17 7.08 -19.31
C SER A 166 -0.32 7.45 -18.09
N LYS A 167 -0.39 8.71 -17.64
CA LYS A 167 0.32 9.16 -16.45
C LYS A 167 -0.28 8.47 -15.22
N ILE A 168 0.55 7.70 -14.55
CA ILE A 168 0.18 7.04 -13.30
C ILE A 168 -0.08 8.12 -12.25
N PRO A 169 -1.28 8.15 -11.64
CA PRO A 169 -1.60 9.15 -10.63
C PRO A 169 -0.62 9.09 -9.46
N THR A 170 -0.06 10.23 -9.11
CA THR A 170 0.70 10.40 -7.87
C THR A 170 -0.22 11.08 -6.87
N PRO A 171 -0.20 10.67 -5.59
CA PRO A 171 -0.99 11.35 -4.58
C PRO A 171 -0.72 12.86 -4.62
N MET A 172 -1.76 13.67 -4.76
CA MET A 172 -1.60 15.12 -4.68
C MET A 172 -1.03 15.50 -3.32
N PRO A 173 -0.02 16.36 -3.24
CA PRO A 173 0.34 16.98 -1.98
C PRO A 173 -0.89 17.77 -1.49
N SER A 174 -1.30 17.52 -0.25
CA SER A 174 -2.41 18.22 0.39
C SER A 174 -2.25 19.73 0.17
N ARG A 175 -3.26 20.39 -0.42
CA ARG A 175 -3.26 21.84 -0.62
C ARG A 175 -3.15 22.52 0.75
N THR A 176 -1.96 22.95 1.09
CA THR A 176 -1.75 23.94 2.14
C THR A 176 -2.19 25.28 1.56
N ILE A 177 -3.17 25.89 2.18
CA ILE A 177 -3.60 27.26 1.87
C ILE A 177 -2.41 28.17 2.20
N SER A 178 -1.78 28.73 1.18
CA SER A 178 -0.69 29.66 1.31
C SER A 178 -1.21 31.06 1.70
N LEU A 179 -0.77 31.56 2.83
CA LEU A 179 -0.79 32.98 3.17
C LEU A 179 0.46 33.66 2.52
N PRO A 180 0.39 34.95 2.15
CA PRO A 180 1.33 35.54 1.20
C PRO A 180 2.70 35.84 1.78
N THR A 181 3.63 35.68 0.93
CA THR A 181 5.08 35.89 0.84
C THR A 181 5.65 37.09 1.58
N LEU A 182 6.74 36.86 2.30
CA LEU A 182 7.83 37.81 2.49
C LEU A 182 9.11 37.25 1.84
N GLN A 183 9.73 38.12 1.06
CA GLN A 183 10.84 37.84 0.14
C GLN A 183 12.18 37.54 0.81
N SER A 184 12.93 36.73 0.10
CA SER A 184 14.40 36.71 -0.01
C SER A 184 15.23 36.21 1.14
N LEU A 185 15.92 35.09 0.89
CA LEU A 185 17.39 34.98 0.86
C LEU A 185 17.76 33.54 0.46
N ARG A 186 18.48 33.38 -0.63
CA ARG A 186 19.09 32.12 -1.06
C ARG A 186 20.26 31.76 -0.16
N PRO A 187 20.39 30.52 0.30
CA PRO A 187 21.68 29.94 0.60
C PRO A 187 22.11 28.91 -0.45
N PRO A 188 23.35 28.51 -0.47
CA PRO A 188 24.06 28.02 -1.64
C PRO A 188 23.80 26.53 -1.94
N THR A 189 23.96 26.22 -3.22
CA THR A 189 24.06 24.89 -3.79
C THR A 189 25.04 23.99 -3.04
N VAL A 190 24.52 22.87 -2.52
CA VAL A 190 25.31 21.69 -2.17
C VAL A 190 24.92 20.55 -3.09
N SER A 191 25.93 19.96 -3.68
CA SER A 191 25.93 18.94 -4.70
C SER A 191 25.08 17.71 -4.38
N SER A 192 24.42 17.25 -5.43
CA SER A 192 23.74 15.97 -5.55
C SER A 192 24.62 14.78 -5.23
N SER A 193 24.25 14.00 -4.20
CA SER A 193 24.39 12.54 -4.17
C SER A 193 23.49 11.98 -3.06
N GLU A 194 22.80 10.90 -3.42
CA GLU A 194 22.07 9.98 -2.56
C GLU A 194 20.53 10.04 -2.61
N ASN A 195 20.03 9.32 -3.61
CA ASN A 195 18.68 8.74 -3.63
C ASN A 195 18.57 7.59 -2.60
N GLN A 196 18.54 7.90 -1.31
CA GLN A 196 18.08 6.93 -0.30
C GLN A 196 16.55 6.97 -0.26
N LYS A 197 15.91 5.90 -0.73
CA LYS A 197 14.45 5.74 -0.72
C LYS A 197 13.97 5.52 0.71
N PHE A 198 13.45 6.56 1.34
CA PHE A 198 12.73 6.43 2.59
C PHE A 198 11.46 5.61 2.39
N ARG A 199 11.28 4.55 3.18
CA ARG A 199 10.02 3.82 3.24
C ARG A 199 9.05 4.58 4.13
N THR A 200 7.87 4.90 3.62
CA THR A 200 6.79 5.45 4.44
C THR A 200 6.11 4.28 5.16
N LEU A 201 6.20 4.27 6.47
CA LEU A 201 5.50 3.29 7.30
C LEU A 201 4.08 3.82 7.58
N TYR A 202 3.09 3.07 7.18
CA TYR A 202 1.70 3.30 7.55
C TYR A 202 1.30 2.30 8.61
N VAL A 203 0.62 2.78 9.66
CA VAL A 203 0.06 1.94 10.70
C VAL A 203 -1.43 2.19 10.81
N SER A 204 -2.17 1.15 11.19
CA SER A 204 -3.56 1.25 11.63
C SER A 204 -3.62 0.92 13.10
N ALA A 205 -4.64 1.41 13.78
CA ALA A 205 -4.84 1.18 15.19
C ALA A 205 -6.28 0.72 15.44
N ARG A 206 -6.46 -0.24 16.34
CA ARG A 206 -7.76 -0.70 16.81
C ARG A 206 -7.83 -0.48 18.32
N GLU A 207 -8.80 0.31 18.79
CA GLU A 207 -9.07 0.45 20.21
C GLU A 207 -9.44 -0.91 20.83
N VAL A 208 -8.85 -1.23 21.96
CA VAL A 208 -9.13 -2.45 22.74
C VAL A 208 -9.57 -2.04 24.15
N GLN A 209 -10.54 -2.75 24.70
CA GLN A 209 -11.11 -2.40 26.01
C GLN A 209 -10.11 -2.59 27.16
N SER A 210 -9.22 -3.56 27.04
CA SER A 210 -8.16 -3.84 28.01
C SER A 210 -6.96 -4.47 27.34
N LEU A 211 -5.80 -4.35 27.99
CA LEU A 211 -4.59 -5.02 27.56
C LEU A 211 -4.76 -6.54 27.68
N PRO A 212 -4.49 -7.35 26.62
CA PRO A 212 -4.52 -8.78 26.71
C PRO A 212 -3.56 -9.32 27.78
N PRO A 213 -3.91 -10.39 28.51
CA PRO A 213 -3.04 -10.98 29.56
C PRO A 213 -1.68 -11.46 29.02
N SER A 214 -1.58 -11.75 27.73
CA SER A 214 -0.34 -12.18 27.06
C SER A 214 0.59 -11.02 26.68
N ALA A 215 0.10 -9.78 26.74
CA ALA A 215 0.90 -8.61 26.41
C ALA A 215 1.68 -8.11 27.63
N VAL A 216 2.99 -8.00 27.47
CA VAL A 216 3.91 -7.63 28.54
C VAL A 216 4.28 -6.17 28.38
N PRO A 217 4.11 -5.33 29.42
CA PRO A 217 4.57 -3.94 29.42
C PRO A 217 6.07 -3.83 29.13
N VAL A 218 6.45 -2.81 28.36
CA VAL A 218 7.85 -2.56 27.97
C VAL A 218 8.75 -2.45 29.20
N SER A 219 8.28 -1.82 30.28
CA SER A 219 9.02 -1.69 31.54
C SER A 219 9.38 -3.07 32.17
N GLN A 220 8.53 -4.07 32.02
CA GLN A 220 8.79 -5.44 32.50
C GLN A 220 9.70 -6.22 31.53
N LEU A 221 9.62 -5.95 30.22
CA LEU A 221 10.48 -6.58 29.22
C LEU A 221 11.96 -6.18 29.36
N LEU A 222 12.26 -5.10 30.06
CA LEU A 222 13.64 -4.72 30.39
C LEU A 222 14.37 -5.74 31.28
N GLU A 223 13.63 -6.53 32.07
CA GLU A 223 14.16 -7.55 32.96
C GLU A 223 14.22 -8.93 32.31
N VAL A 224 13.69 -9.09 31.07
CA VAL A 224 13.58 -10.36 30.37
C VAL A 224 14.74 -10.55 29.39
N ASP A 225 15.33 -11.75 29.36
CA ASP A 225 16.22 -12.14 28.24
C ASP A 225 15.39 -12.41 26.99
N LEU A 226 15.45 -11.49 26.06
CA LEU A 226 14.67 -11.54 24.82
C LEU A 226 15.33 -12.35 23.69
N LYS A 227 16.43 -13.06 23.98
CA LYS A 227 17.09 -13.91 23.00
C LYS A 227 16.17 -15.07 22.59
N GLY A 228 15.90 -15.19 21.31
CA GLY A 228 15.00 -16.23 20.78
C GLY A 228 13.51 -15.89 20.87
N TYR A 229 13.14 -14.71 21.34
CA TYR A 229 11.77 -14.21 21.29
C TYR A 229 11.55 -13.29 20.11
N LEU A 230 10.33 -13.30 19.57
CA LEU A 230 9.88 -12.39 18.52
C LEU A 230 8.60 -11.68 18.98
N PRO A 231 8.45 -10.39 18.64
CA PRO A 231 7.21 -9.68 18.88
C PRO A 231 6.13 -10.20 17.94
N THR A 232 4.90 -10.28 18.44
CA THR A 232 3.73 -10.71 17.65
C THR A 232 2.66 -9.65 17.55
N ARG A 233 2.49 -8.84 18.61
CA ARG A 233 1.51 -7.74 18.65
C ARG A 233 2.09 -6.57 19.44
N LEU A 234 1.74 -5.36 19.04
CA LEU A 234 2.13 -4.12 19.70
C LEU A 234 0.88 -3.40 20.21
N PHE A 235 0.92 -2.96 21.46
CA PHE A 235 -0.15 -2.19 22.08
C PHE A 235 0.42 -0.87 22.60
N VAL A 236 -0.32 0.21 22.40
CA VAL A 236 0.02 1.53 22.91
C VAL A 236 -1.20 2.10 23.65
N ASN A 237 -1.00 2.53 24.89
CA ASN A 237 -1.97 3.33 25.62
C ASN A 237 -1.66 4.80 25.39
N PHE A 238 -2.63 5.50 24.87
CA PHE A 238 -2.54 6.94 24.67
C PHE A 238 -3.88 7.56 25.10
N ASP A 239 -3.81 8.64 25.87
CA ASP A 239 -4.98 9.32 26.45
C ASP A 239 -5.94 8.37 27.22
N GLY A 240 -5.35 7.44 27.99
CA GLY A 240 -6.09 6.49 28.81
C GLY A 240 -6.69 5.29 28.06
N LYS A 241 -6.56 5.23 26.76
CA LYS A 241 -7.11 4.15 25.92
C LYS A 241 -6.02 3.27 25.34
N TRP A 242 -6.26 1.96 25.31
CA TRP A 242 -5.36 1.01 24.68
C TRP A 242 -5.68 0.81 23.21
N TYR A 243 -4.65 0.80 22.38
CA TYR A 243 -4.74 0.55 20.94
C TYR A 243 -3.81 -0.59 20.56
N GLU A 244 -4.31 -1.55 19.82
CA GLU A 244 -3.49 -2.53 19.10
C GLU A 244 -3.02 -1.91 17.79
N ILE A 245 -1.70 -1.91 17.55
CA ILE A 245 -1.07 -1.28 16.41
C ILE A 245 -0.58 -2.33 15.42
N PHE A 246 -0.91 -2.16 14.16
CA PHE A 246 -0.49 -3.06 13.08
C PHE A 246 -0.10 -2.27 11.83
N VAL A 247 0.71 -2.87 10.95
CA VAL A 247 1.11 -2.24 9.70
C VAL A 247 -0.11 -2.20 8.78
N SER A 248 -0.47 -1.02 8.28
CA SER A 248 -1.59 -0.86 7.35
C SER A 248 -1.32 -1.60 6.05
N GLY A 249 -2.27 -2.45 5.64
CA GLY A 249 -2.17 -3.31 4.45
C GLY A 249 -1.81 -4.76 4.76
N ASP A 250 -1.60 -5.13 6.02
CA ASP A 250 -1.39 -6.51 6.44
C ASP A 250 -2.57 -7.02 7.28
N GLU A 251 -3.63 -7.49 6.60
CA GLU A 251 -4.82 -8.04 7.28
C GLU A 251 -4.63 -9.48 7.81
N ASN A 252 -3.51 -10.13 7.49
CA ASN A 252 -3.11 -11.40 8.13
C ASN A 252 -2.52 -11.18 9.52
N TRP A 253 -2.52 -9.94 10.02
CA TRP A 253 -2.37 -9.66 11.42
C TRP A 253 -3.52 -10.31 12.23
N PRO A 254 -3.27 -11.21 13.14
CA PRO A 254 -2.11 -11.43 13.99
C PRO A 254 -1.15 -12.55 13.54
N ARG A 255 -1.22 -13.03 12.32
CA ARG A 255 -0.41 -14.17 11.83
C ARG A 255 0.97 -13.76 11.30
N VAL A 256 1.17 -12.50 10.92
CA VAL A 256 2.47 -12.00 10.49
C VAL A 256 3.25 -11.54 11.71
N ARG A 257 4.38 -12.18 11.95
CA ARG A 257 5.29 -11.80 13.03
C ARG A 257 5.91 -10.45 12.71
N ILE A 258 5.68 -9.45 13.56
CA ILE A 258 6.41 -8.20 13.49
C ILE A 258 7.87 -8.41 13.90
N ALA A 259 8.77 -7.63 13.33
CA ALA A 259 10.18 -7.69 13.68
C ALA A 259 10.52 -6.69 14.78
N TRP A 260 11.51 -6.99 15.61
CA TRP A 260 12.01 -6.05 16.60
C TRP A 260 12.46 -4.71 15.99
N SER A 261 12.97 -4.75 14.76
CA SER A 261 13.34 -3.56 14.02
C SER A 261 12.16 -2.65 13.66
N SER A 262 10.93 -3.15 13.59
CA SER A 262 9.75 -2.37 13.18
C SER A 262 8.89 -1.87 14.33
N VAL A 263 8.91 -2.50 15.52
CA VAL A 263 8.02 -2.13 16.63
C VAL A 263 8.23 -0.68 17.10
N THR A 264 9.45 -0.19 17.10
CA THR A 264 9.77 1.20 17.46
C THR A 264 9.17 2.19 16.45
N ALA A 265 9.33 1.90 15.17
CA ALA A 265 8.77 2.73 14.09
C ALA A 265 7.23 2.73 14.12
N MET A 266 6.61 1.59 14.41
CA MET A 266 5.15 1.48 14.54
C MET A 266 4.62 2.32 15.71
N ALA A 267 5.27 2.26 16.88
CA ALA A 267 4.89 3.04 18.04
C ALA A 267 5.03 4.55 17.79
N VAL A 268 6.18 4.98 17.23
CA VAL A 268 6.41 6.40 16.90
C VAL A 268 5.40 6.87 15.83
N ARG A 269 5.14 6.07 14.80
CA ARG A 269 4.16 6.43 13.77
C ARG A 269 2.77 6.63 14.35
N PHE A 270 2.30 5.70 15.18
CA PHE A 270 1.01 5.81 15.83
C PHE A 270 0.93 7.08 16.70
N LEU A 271 1.91 7.29 17.60
CA LEU A 271 1.93 8.46 18.47
C LEU A 271 2.00 9.77 17.68
N HIS A 272 2.76 9.80 16.60
CA HIS A 272 2.82 10.95 15.70
C HIS A 272 1.46 11.23 15.05
N ASP A 273 0.74 10.21 14.64
CA ASP A 273 -0.60 10.33 14.05
C ASP A 273 -1.65 10.78 15.09
N GLN A 274 -1.41 10.49 16.40
CA GLN A 274 -2.18 11.02 17.52
C GLN A 274 -1.80 12.45 17.93
N GLY A 275 -0.87 13.10 17.23
CA GLY A 275 -0.47 14.49 17.46
C GLY A 275 0.79 14.67 18.28
N VAL A 276 1.46 13.63 18.76
CA VAL A 276 2.77 13.73 19.40
C VAL A 276 3.80 14.17 18.37
N ARG A 277 4.51 15.26 18.60
CA ARG A 277 5.51 15.82 17.69
C ARG A 277 6.93 15.75 18.23
N ASP A 278 7.07 15.63 19.53
CA ASP A 278 8.36 15.54 20.18
C ASP A 278 8.62 14.15 20.74
N PHE A 279 9.77 13.59 20.39
CA PHE A 279 10.23 12.28 20.81
C PHE A 279 11.64 12.39 21.38
N PRO A 280 12.08 11.43 22.22
CA PRO A 280 13.43 11.43 22.73
C PRO A 280 14.45 11.21 21.61
N PHE A 281 15.58 11.88 21.70
CA PHE A 281 16.75 11.49 20.91
C PHE A 281 17.33 10.18 21.48
N VAL A 282 17.34 9.11 20.68
CA VAL A 282 17.84 7.80 21.10
C VAL A 282 19.00 7.36 20.20
N GLY A 283 20.08 8.13 20.25
CA GLY A 283 21.31 7.82 19.51
C GLY A 283 21.05 7.49 18.03
N LYS A 284 21.54 6.33 17.58
CA LYS A 284 21.36 5.88 16.19
C LYS A 284 19.95 5.36 15.85
N TYR A 285 19.02 5.22 16.80
CA TYR A 285 17.73 4.58 16.54
C TYR A 285 16.59 5.57 16.28
N LEU A 286 16.66 6.76 16.85
CA LEU A 286 15.64 7.80 16.70
C LEU A 286 16.33 9.18 16.74
N SER A 287 16.32 9.92 15.64
CA SER A 287 17.08 11.15 15.44
C SER A 287 16.34 12.13 14.54
N LYS A 288 16.54 13.44 14.71
CA LYS A 288 16.09 14.48 13.78
C LYS A 288 17.05 14.68 12.61
N GLU A 289 18.26 14.19 12.70
CA GLU A 289 19.24 14.28 11.64
C GLU A 289 19.49 12.91 10.99
N PRO A 290 19.64 12.85 9.66
CA PRO A 290 20.00 11.61 8.98
C PRO A 290 21.43 11.21 9.36
N LEU A 291 21.63 9.96 9.73
CA LEU A 291 22.97 9.43 9.98
C LEU A 291 23.70 9.15 8.67
N SER A 292 24.96 9.55 8.61
CA SER A 292 25.82 9.46 7.41
C SER A 292 26.37 8.06 7.08
N VAL A 293 25.93 7.02 7.76
CA VAL A 293 26.50 5.68 7.65
C VAL A 293 25.47 4.70 7.10
N ASN A 294 25.90 3.67 6.38
CA ASN A 294 25.21 2.51 5.77
C ASN A 294 24.15 1.79 6.65
N THR A 295 23.42 2.49 7.46
CA THR A 295 22.34 2.01 8.30
C THR A 295 21.05 2.01 7.52
N GLN A 296 20.38 0.86 7.47
CA GLN A 296 19.06 0.77 6.82
C GLN A 296 18.05 1.60 7.61
N TYR A 297 17.57 2.68 7.00
CA TYR A 297 16.41 3.40 7.50
C TYR A 297 15.18 2.50 7.44
N ILE A 298 14.43 2.47 8.53
CA ILE A 298 13.12 1.81 8.54
C ILE A 298 12.04 2.77 8.07
N ALA A 299 12.03 4.00 8.63
CA ALA A 299 11.03 5.00 8.29
C ALA A 299 11.52 6.42 8.57
N LYS A 300 10.90 7.39 7.87
CA LYS A 300 10.90 8.79 8.25
C LYS A 300 9.49 9.19 8.65
N ILE A 301 9.32 9.77 9.82
CA ILE A 301 8.03 10.18 10.38
C ILE A 301 8.13 11.63 10.82
N GLY A 302 7.51 12.54 10.06
CA GLY A 302 7.70 13.98 10.25
C GLY A 302 9.17 14.36 10.12
N GLU A 303 9.73 14.97 11.16
CA GLU A 303 11.15 15.35 11.23
C GLU A 303 12.07 14.23 11.75
N TRP A 304 11.51 13.07 12.13
CA TRP A 304 12.22 11.99 12.78
C TRP A 304 12.65 10.90 11.83
N TYR A 305 13.91 10.50 11.95
CA TYR A 305 14.53 9.37 11.24
C TYR A 305 14.61 8.17 12.18
N LEU A 306 14.06 7.05 11.78
CA LEU A 306 13.99 5.82 12.55
C LEU A 306 14.85 4.75 11.92
N TYR A 307 15.71 4.17 12.75
CA TYR A 307 16.61 3.08 12.39
C TYR A 307 16.21 1.83 13.16
N GLY A 308 16.32 0.67 12.52
CA GLY A 308 15.92 -0.57 13.15
C GLY A 308 16.86 -1.01 14.26
N PRO A 309 16.35 -1.23 15.47
CA PRO A 309 17.09 -1.99 16.47
C PRO A 309 17.47 -3.38 15.96
N GLU A 310 18.67 -3.83 16.25
CA GLU A 310 19.19 -5.11 15.79
C GLU A 310 18.59 -6.30 16.55
N GLY A 311 18.01 -6.06 17.73
CA GLY A 311 17.41 -7.10 18.56
C GLY A 311 16.39 -6.60 19.57
N GLY A 312 15.76 -7.53 20.28
CA GLY A 312 14.68 -7.25 21.21
C GLY A 312 15.09 -6.31 22.35
N ARG A 313 16.27 -6.50 22.93
CA ARG A 313 16.77 -5.68 24.02
C ARG A 313 16.84 -4.20 23.63
N GLN A 314 17.44 -3.90 22.50
CA GLN A 314 17.57 -2.54 22.00
C GLN A 314 16.22 -1.92 21.64
N ALA A 315 15.32 -2.70 21.04
CA ALA A 315 13.97 -2.25 20.72
C ALA A 315 13.20 -1.84 22.00
N VAL A 316 13.25 -2.67 23.02
CA VAL A 316 12.61 -2.42 24.32
C VAL A 316 13.21 -1.20 25.03
N GLU A 317 14.51 -1.00 24.96
CA GLU A 317 15.20 0.19 25.51
C GLU A 317 14.72 1.48 24.82
N VAL A 318 14.63 1.47 23.49
CA VAL A 318 14.10 2.62 22.71
C VAL A 318 12.65 2.90 23.07
N LEU A 319 11.80 1.87 23.11
CA LEU A 319 10.39 2.02 23.47
C LEU A 319 10.20 2.54 24.90
N ASN A 320 11.00 2.08 25.85
CA ASN A 320 10.96 2.58 27.22
C ASN A 320 11.34 4.07 27.31
N GLN A 321 12.28 4.54 26.50
CA GLN A 321 12.60 5.97 26.42
C GLN A 321 11.44 6.77 25.81
N ILE A 322 10.77 6.22 24.79
CA ILE A 322 9.56 6.81 24.19
C ILE A 322 8.45 6.90 25.25
N GLU A 323 8.19 5.84 26.02
CA GLU A 323 7.20 5.86 27.12
C GLU A 323 7.48 6.99 28.12
N ARG A 324 8.73 7.07 28.59
CA ARG A 324 9.13 8.07 29.59
C ARG A 324 9.00 9.50 29.08
N HIS A 325 9.27 9.70 27.79
CA HIS A 325 9.22 11.03 27.20
C HIS A 325 7.81 11.48 26.85
N THR A 326 7.01 10.58 26.29
CA THR A 326 5.66 10.91 25.77
C THR A 326 4.54 10.68 26.77
N GLY A 327 4.79 9.96 27.86
CA GLY A 327 3.77 9.54 28.82
C GLY A 327 2.89 8.38 28.34
N ALA A 328 3.01 7.95 27.09
CA ALA A 328 2.32 6.76 26.59
C ALA A 328 2.78 5.51 27.36
N LYS A 329 1.93 4.45 27.39
CA LYS A 329 2.33 3.12 27.86
C LYS A 329 2.39 2.17 26.70
N ILE A 330 3.40 1.32 26.62
CA ILE A 330 3.62 0.39 25.52
C ILE A 330 3.72 -1.03 26.07
N ALA A 331 3.05 -1.97 25.40
CA ALA A 331 3.12 -3.38 25.73
C ALA A 331 3.27 -4.21 24.46
N ILE A 332 3.96 -5.35 24.57
CA ILE A 332 4.27 -6.21 23.45
C ILE A 332 3.91 -7.65 23.80
N GLU A 333 3.19 -8.31 22.92
CA GLU A 333 3.04 -9.75 22.97
C GLU A 333 4.22 -10.39 22.24
N ILE A 334 4.87 -11.35 22.91
CA ILE A 334 6.05 -12.02 22.39
C ILE A 334 5.83 -13.53 22.30
N THR A 335 6.51 -14.19 21.38
CA THR A 335 6.51 -15.66 21.25
C THR A 335 7.92 -16.19 21.05
N THR A 336 8.17 -17.42 21.45
CA THR A 336 9.44 -18.08 21.19
C THR A 336 9.62 -18.36 19.70
N ASN A 337 10.82 -18.12 19.19
CA ASN A 337 11.20 -18.46 17.82
C ASN A 337 11.51 -19.96 17.74
N SER A 338 10.49 -20.82 17.88
CA SER A 338 10.66 -22.24 17.59
C SER A 338 10.80 -22.41 16.07
N ARG A 339 12.04 -22.41 15.58
CA ARG A 339 12.34 -22.99 14.26
C ARG A 339 12.04 -24.48 14.35
N ARG A 340 10.94 -24.91 13.78
CA ARG A 340 10.79 -26.27 13.27
C ARG A 340 11.18 -26.29 11.82
#